data_903c6f77e1a0bba65607a1d178678c2e
#
_entry.id   903c6f77e1a0bba65607a1d178678c2e
#
_cell.length_a   1.000
_cell.length_b   1.000
_cell.length_c   1.000
_cell.angle_alpha   90.00
_cell.angle_beta   90.00
_cell.angle_gamma   90.00
#
_symmetry.space_group_name_H-M   'P 1'
#
loop_
_entity.id
_entity.type
_entity.pdbx_description
1 polymer ?
#
loop_
_entity_poly.entity_id
_entity_poly.type
_entity_poly.pdbx_seq_one_letter_code
_entity_poly.pdbx_strand_id
1 'polypeptide(L)'
;HSPRQFAAAVLVRMADGRGLFVKRHHASLRDVEGLEEEHRFIAHLRERGMPVVDVLADRHGATAFASDEWTYEVHVLAPGVDPYRGVMSWQPFTHPSHAYAAGRALAELHRAAAGYDAPARPVRTLLSSFRVLSSADLAGALERWVDAQPLLVRALGSRDWRGDVADAIGPYHARLVPLLPTLTPLWTHGDWHASNLLWTDAGPGAQVRTVLDFGLSDRTCAVMDVALAIERNTVDWMAPADARRVEYDQIDALLE
;
A
#
# COMPACT_ATOMS: atom_id res chain seq x y z
N HIS A 1 20.97 0.57 -4.57
CA HIS A 1 20.89 -0.57 -3.65
C HIS A 1 19.71 -0.35 -2.72
N SER A 2 18.70 -1.25 -2.79
CA SER A 2 17.67 -1.30 -1.76
C SER A 2 18.31 -1.82 -0.47
N PRO A 3 18.10 -1.17 0.69
CA PRO A 3 18.58 -1.70 1.97
C PRO A 3 17.78 -2.92 2.44
N ARG A 4 16.75 -3.33 1.71
CA ARG A 4 15.86 -4.46 2.06
C ARG A 4 16.52 -5.77 1.65
N GLN A 5 16.74 -6.68 2.60
CA GLN A 5 17.34 -8.00 2.36
C GLN A 5 16.50 -8.89 1.43
N PHE A 6 15.17 -8.71 1.45
CA PHE A 6 14.19 -9.55 0.74
C PHE A 6 13.63 -8.94 -0.54
N ALA A 7 14.19 -7.79 -0.98
CA ALA A 7 13.78 -7.15 -2.23
C ALA A 7 14.93 -6.35 -2.81
N ALA A 8 15.00 -6.30 -4.13
CA ALA A 8 15.91 -5.42 -4.85
C ALA A 8 15.26 -4.93 -6.14
N ALA A 9 15.71 -3.76 -6.59
CA ALA A 9 15.27 -3.20 -7.85
C ALA A 9 16.44 -2.61 -8.62
N VAL A 10 16.36 -2.69 -9.95
CA VAL A 10 17.37 -2.13 -10.85
C VAL A 10 16.70 -1.44 -12.04
N LEU A 11 17.24 -0.30 -12.42
CA LEU A 11 16.89 0.37 -13.66
C LEU A 11 17.74 -0.22 -14.78
N VAL A 12 17.11 -0.71 -15.83
CA VAL A 12 17.73 -1.23 -17.04
C VAL A 12 17.42 -0.28 -18.20
N ARG A 13 18.44 0.15 -18.93
CA ARG A 13 18.26 0.91 -20.15
C ARG A 13 18.45 -0.02 -21.34
N MET A 14 17.42 -0.14 -22.16
CA MET A 14 17.42 -0.96 -23.36
C MET A 14 18.18 -0.26 -24.50
N ALA A 15 18.64 -1.03 -25.50
CA ALA A 15 19.34 -0.50 -26.67
C ALA A 15 18.51 0.49 -27.50
N ASP A 16 17.20 0.37 -27.47
CA ASP A 16 16.25 1.28 -28.12
C ASP A 16 15.94 2.56 -27.31
N GLY A 17 16.64 2.75 -26.16
CA GLY A 17 16.49 3.89 -25.26
C GLY A 17 15.39 3.76 -24.21
N ARG A 18 14.52 2.74 -24.27
CA ARG A 18 13.50 2.51 -23.25
C ARG A 18 14.14 2.19 -21.89
N GLY A 19 13.56 2.76 -20.83
CA GLY A 19 13.88 2.40 -19.45
C GLY A 19 12.94 1.30 -18.94
N LEU A 20 13.51 0.30 -18.29
CA LEU A 20 12.76 -0.74 -17.59
C LEU A 20 13.16 -0.74 -16.12
N PHE A 21 12.19 -1.02 -15.25
CA PHE A 21 12.40 -1.16 -13.83
C PHE A 21 12.14 -2.62 -13.46
N VAL A 22 13.21 -3.35 -13.16
CA VAL A 22 13.15 -4.77 -12.79
C VAL A 22 13.19 -4.87 -11.28
N LYS A 23 12.18 -5.50 -10.70
CA LYS A 23 12.13 -5.81 -9.28
C LYS A 23 12.27 -7.29 -9.04
N ARG A 24 12.91 -7.65 -7.94
CA ARG A 24 12.88 -9.02 -7.40
C ARG A 24 12.44 -9.00 -5.94
N HIS A 25 11.71 -10.02 -5.55
CA HIS A 25 11.23 -10.25 -4.20
C HIS A 25 11.59 -11.65 -3.77
N HIS A 26 11.90 -11.85 -2.50
CA HIS A 26 12.01 -13.22 -1.98
C HIS A 26 10.63 -13.87 -2.02
N ALA A 27 10.53 -15.10 -2.55
CA ALA A 27 9.27 -15.78 -2.80
C ALA A 27 8.42 -16.00 -1.52
N SER A 28 9.07 -16.04 -0.33
CA SER A 28 8.35 -16.11 0.95
C SER A 28 7.56 -14.85 1.30
N LEU A 29 7.86 -13.71 0.67
CA LEU A 29 7.12 -12.45 0.87
C LEU A 29 6.12 -12.19 -0.25
N ARG A 30 6.55 -12.44 -1.50
CA ARG A 30 5.73 -12.25 -2.70
C ARG A 30 6.03 -13.38 -3.67
N ASP A 31 5.12 -14.32 -3.79
CA ASP A 31 5.16 -15.36 -4.79
C ASP A 31 4.60 -14.87 -6.15
N VAL A 32 4.72 -15.70 -7.17
CA VAL A 32 4.23 -15.36 -8.52
C VAL A 32 2.73 -15.07 -8.52
N GLU A 33 1.94 -15.89 -7.82
CA GLU A 33 0.49 -15.72 -7.74
C GLU A 33 0.12 -14.37 -7.10
N GLY A 34 0.81 -14.01 -6.00
CA GLY A 34 0.61 -12.73 -5.33
C GLY A 34 0.97 -11.52 -6.18
N LEU A 35 2.05 -11.59 -6.97
CA LEU A 35 2.41 -10.54 -7.93
C LEU A 35 1.36 -10.44 -9.05
N GLU A 36 0.91 -11.56 -9.59
CA GLU A 36 -0.11 -11.55 -10.65
C GLU A 36 -1.47 -11.03 -10.15
N GLU A 37 -1.83 -11.23 -8.88
CA GLU A 37 -3.01 -10.60 -8.28
C GLU A 37 -2.88 -9.07 -8.30
N GLU A 38 -1.73 -8.54 -7.90
CA GLU A 38 -1.44 -7.10 -7.94
C GLU A 38 -1.52 -6.57 -9.38
N HIS A 39 -0.90 -7.29 -10.31
CA HIS A 39 -0.83 -6.89 -11.72
C HIS A 39 -2.21 -6.87 -12.39
N ARG A 40 -3.12 -7.78 -12.03
CA ARG A 40 -4.51 -7.75 -12.51
C ARG A 40 -5.24 -6.50 -12.02
N PHE A 41 -5.03 -6.08 -10.77
CA PHE A 41 -5.61 -4.85 -10.27
C PHE A 41 -5.02 -3.62 -10.96
N ILE A 42 -3.70 -3.57 -11.14
CA ILE A 42 -3.02 -2.51 -11.89
C ILE A 42 -3.57 -2.40 -13.32
N ALA A 43 -3.74 -3.54 -14.01
CA ALA A 43 -4.29 -3.57 -15.37
C ALA A 43 -5.72 -2.98 -15.41
N HIS A 44 -6.58 -3.38 -14.48
CA HIS A 44 -7.93 -2.83 -14.35
C HIS A 44 -7.94 -1.31 -14.14
N LEU A 45 -7.05 -0.79 -13.30
CA LEU A 45 -6.92 0.66 -13.08
C LEU A 45 -6.44 1.39 -14.35
N ARG A 46 -5.47 0.80 -15.07
CA ARG A 46 -4.97 1.37 -16.35
C ARG A 46 -6.05 1.44 -17.42
N GLU A 47 -6.84 0.39 -17.57
CA GLU A 47 -7.97 0.34 -18.52
C GLU A 47 -8.98 1.46 -18.26
N ARG A 48 -9.05 1.97 -17.03
CA ARG A 48 -9.90 3.08 -16.61
C ARG A 48 -9.20 4.44 -16.61
N GLY A 49 -8.00 4.49 -17.18
CA GLY A 49 -7.24 5.73 -17.35
C GLY A 49 -6.49 6.21 -16.09
N MET A 50 -6.44 5.38 -15.02
CA MET A 50 -5.66 5.74 -13.84
C MET A 50 -4.16 5.72 -14.18
N PRO A 51 -3.38 6.75 -13.82
CA PRO A 51 -1.95 6.81 -14.10
C PRO A 51 -1.17 5.92 -13.11
N VAL A 52 -1.13 4.64 -13.38
CA VAL A 52 -0.39 3.63 -12.61
C VAL A 52 0.77 3.08 -13.43
N VAL A 53 1.64 2.31 -12.81
CA VAL A 53 2.76 1.63 -13.47
C VAL A 53 2.28 0.74 -14.63
N ASP A 54 3.16 0.56 -15.60
CA ASP A 54 2.95 -0.32 -16.75
C ASP A 54 3.75 -1.62 -16.55
N VAL A 55 3.06 -2.68 -16.16
CA VAL A 55 3.67 -4.00 -15.92
C VAL A 55 3.80 -4.72 -17.25
N LEU A 56 5.00 -5.21 -17.55
CA LEU A 56 5.26 -5.94 -18.78
C LEU A 56 4.92 -7.43 -18.62
N ALA A 57 4.20 -7.95 -19.58
CA ALA A 57 4.01 -9.39 -19.74
C ALA A 57 5.08 -9.98 -20.67
N ASP A 58 5.42 -11.23 -20.45
CA ASP A 58 6.22 -12.01 -21.39
C ASP A 58 5.38 -12.41 -22.63
N ARG A 59 6.01 -13.15 -23.57
CA ARG A 59 5.34 -13.62 -24.78
C ARG A 59 4.17 -14.58 -24.55
N HIS A 60 4.02 -15.10 -23.34
CA HIS A 60 2.94 -16.02 -22.94
C HIS A 60 1.88 -15.33 -22.09
N GLY A 61 2.04 -14.04 -21.80
CA GLY A 61 1.13 -13.26 -21.00
C GLY A 61 1.42 -13.29 -19.50
N ALA A 62 2.48 -13.97 -19.03
CA ALA A 62 2.89 -13.96 -17.63
C ALA A 62 3.54 -12.61 -17.27
N THR A 63 3.12 -12.03 -16.16
CA THR A 63 3.60 -10.73 -15.68
C THR A 63 4.58 -10.85 -14.53
N ALA A 64 4.73 -12.05 -13.98
CA ALA A 64 5.70 -12.40 -12.94
C ALA A 64 6.31 -13.77 -13.23
N PHE A 65 7.52 -14.01 -12.76
CA PHE A 65 8.19 -15.29 -12.91
C PHE A 65 9.09 -15.60 -11.71
N ALA A 66 9.28 -16.89 -11.42
CA ALA A 66 10.15 -17.35 -10.36
C ALA A 66 11.50 -17.83 -10.92
N SER A 67 12.57 -17.58 -10.17
CA SER A 67 13.88 -18.19 -10.37
C SER A 67 14.52 -18.39 -8.99
N ASP A 68 14.84 -19.62 -8.66
CA ASP A 68 15.32 -20.03 -7.34
C ASP A 68 14.37 -19.58 -6.22
N GLU A 69 14.87 -18.93 -5.17
CA GLU A 69 14.07 -18.37 -4.08
C GLU A 69 13.49 -16.97 -4.37
N TRP A 70 13.60 -16.49 -5.62
CA TRP A 70 13.18 -15.15 -6.01
C TRP A 70 12.03 -15.13 -7.01
N THR A 71 11.18 -14.15 -6.89
CA THR A 71 10.18 -13.77 -7.89
C THR A 71 10.53 -12.43 -8.51
N TYR A 72 10.22 -12.27 -9.77
CA TYR A 72 10.58 -11.11 -10.58
C TYR A 72 9.36 -10.53 -11.27
N GLU A 73 9.37 -9.21 -11.38
CA GLU A 73 8.44 -8.43 -12.20
C GLU A 73 9.21 -7.34 -12.97
N VAL A 74 8.67 -6.93 -14.10
CA VAL A 74 9.27 -5.90 -14.94
C VAL A 74 8.24 -4.84 -15.27
N HIS A 75 8.59 -3.59 -15.01
CA HIS A 75 7.76 -2.44 -15.33
C HIS A 75 8.44 -1.56 -16.39
N VAL A 76 7.67 -0.89 -17.23
CA VAL A 76 8.18 0.27 -17.96
C VAL A 76 8.56 1.34 -16.95
N LEU A 77 9.66 2.05 -17.19
CA LEU A 77 10.04 3.18 -16.34
C LEU A 77 8.92 4.21 -16.32
N ALA A 78 8.33 4.40 -15.15
CA ALA A 78 7.19 5.28 -14.97
C ALA A 78 7.58 6.76 -15.16
N PRO A 79 6.74 7.56 -15.82
CA PRO A 79 6.97 8.99 -15.98
C PRO A 79 6.72 9.73 -14.66
N GLY A 80 7.47 10.80 -14.45
CA GLY A 80 7.36 11.68 -13.28
C GLY A 80 8.68 11.85 -12.56
N VAL A 81 8.69 12.72 -11.57
CA VAL A 81 9.80 12.97 -10.67
C VAL A 81 9.46 12.48 -9.27
N ASP A 82 10.48 12.21 -8.47
CA ASP A 82 10.34 11.78 -7.08
C ASP A 82 10.94 12.86 -6.16
N PRO A 83 10.15 13.87 -5.72
CA PRO A 83 10.60 14.93 -4.82
C PRO A 83 10.81 14.40 -3.39
N TYR A 84 10.32 13.19 -3.09
CA TYR A 84 10.48 12.53 -1.79
C TYR A 84 11.66 11.54 -1.77
N ARG A 85 12.49 11.57 -2.79
CA ARG A 85 13.68 10.71 -2.88
C ARG A 85 14.64 10.98 -1.72
N GLY A 86 14.87 9.97 -0.91
CA GLY A 86 15.71 10.08 0.27
C GLY A 86 15.00 10.58 1.53
N VAL A 87 13.71 10.92 1.44
CA VAL A 87 12.84 11.11 2.60
C VAL A 87 12.35 9.73 3.07
N MET A 88 12.41 9.50 4.36
CA MET A 88 11.85 8.26 4.92
C MET A 88 10.33 8.27 4.76
N SER A 89 9.72 7.13 4.44
CA SER A 89 8.27 6.94 4.54
C SER A 89 7.80 7.26 5.96
N TRP A 90 6.52 7.57 6.14
CA TRP A 90 5.94 7.98 7.43
C TRP A 90 6.41 9.35 7.94
N GLN A 91 6.60 10.28 7.01
CA GLN A 91 6.80 11.70 7.30
C GLN A 91 5.75 12.53 6.55
N PRO A 92 5.38 13.71 7.09
CA PRO A 92 4.42 14.60 6.45
C PRO A 92 4.84 15.01 5.03
N PHE A 93 3.86 15.38 4.21
CA PHE A 93 4.14 16.02 2.93
C PHE A 93 4.96 17.30 3.13
N THR A 94 5.79 17.63 2.16
CA THR A 94 6.59 18.87 2.20
C THR A 94 5.73 20.13 2.00
N HIS A 95 4.52 19.96 1.42
CA HIS A 95 3.56 21.05 1.19
C HIS A 95 2.13 20.56 1.39
N PRO A 96 1.22 21.36 1.98
CA PRO A 96 -0.21 21.01 2.09
C PRO A 96 -0.87 20.75 0.72
N SER A 97 -0.44 21.46 -0.33
CA SER A 97 -0.92 21.23 -1.70
C SER A 97 -0.57 19.85 -2.26
N HIS A 98 0.50 19.20 -1.78
CA HIS A 98 0.80 17.81 -2.11
C HIS A 98 -0.20 16.86 -1.43
N ALA A 99 -0.64 17.17 -0.20
CA ALA A 99 -1.69 16.42 0.48
C ALA A 99 -3.00 16.46 -0.33
N TYR A 100 -3.41 17.64 -0.79
CA TYR A 100 -4.57 17.81 -1.66
C TYR A 100 -4.45 17.01 -2.97
N ALA A 101 -3.31 17.14 -3.68
CA ALA A 101 -3.08 16.41 -4.92
C ALA A 101 -3.07 14.88 -4.71
N ALA A 102 -2.52 14.42 -3.59
CA ALA A 102 -2.52 13.00 -3.23
C ALA A 102 -3.93 12.51 -2.86
N GLY A 103 -4.70 13.28 -2.09
CA GLY A 103 -6.09 12.97 -1.75
C GLY A 103 -6.98 12.85 -2.99
N ARG A 104 -6.85 13.82 -3.90
CA ARG A 104 -7.56 13.79 -5.18
C ARG A 104 -7.21 12.58 -6.03
N ALA A 105 -5.92 12.24 -6.13
CA ALA A 105 -5.47 11.06 -6.86
C ALA A 105 -5.97 9.75 -6.21
N LEU A 106 -6.04 9.69 -4.86
CA LEU A 106 -6.62 8.56 -4.15
C LEU A 106 -8.11 8.41 -4.45
N ALA A 107 -8.86 9.50 -4.45
CA ALA A 107 -10.28 9.49 -4.81
C ALA A 107 -10.50 9.05 -6.28
N GLU A 108 -9.61 9.44 -7.19
CA GLU A 108 -9.61 8.98 -8.58
C GLU A 108 -9.31 7.48 -8.68
N LEU A 109 -8.35 6.97 -7.89
CA LEU A 109 -8.06 5.54 -7.79
C LEU A 109 -9.28 4.76 -7.29
N HIS A 110 -9.94 5.21 -6.23
CA HIS A 110 -11.13 4.55 -5.71
C HIS A 110 -12.26 4.51 -6.74
N ARG A 111 -12.46 5.57 -7.52
CA ARG A 111 -13.43 5.55 -8.64
C ARG A 111 -13.03 4.58 -9.74
N ALA A 112 -11.75 4.52 -10.09
CA ALA A 112 -11.24 3.58 -11.08
C ALA A 112 -11.31 2.13 -10.60
N ALA A 113 -11.13 1.87 -9.30
CA ALA A 113 -11.23 0.55 -8.69
C ALA A 113 -12.66 -0.01 -8.66
N ALA A 114 -13.67 0.85 -8.83
CA ALA A 114 -15.06 0.41 -8.84
C ALA A 114 -15.31 -0.65 -9.93
N GLY A 115 -15.96 -1.74 -9.55
CA GLY A 115 -16.23 -2.87 -10.45
C GLY A 115 -15.08 -3.87 -10.60
N TYR A 116 -13.96 -3.69 -9.91
CA TYR A 116 -12.98 -4.76 -9.78
C TYR A 116 -13.44 -5.74 -8.70
N ASP A 117 -13.95 -6.89 -9.13
CA ASP A 117 -14.61 -7.87 -8.25
C ASP A 117 -13.74 -9.11 -8.03
N ALA A 118 -12.47 -8.93 -7.69
CA ALA A 118 -11.63 -10.01 -7.20
C ALA A 118 -11.87 -10.26 -5.70
N PRO A 119 -11.72 -11.51 -5.21
CA PRO A 119 -11.80 -11.80 -3.78
C PRO A 119 -10.69 -11.06 -3.01
N ALA A 120 -10.89 -10.91 -1.70
CA ALA A 120 -9.81 -10.44 -0.83
C ALA A 120 -8.63 -11.43 -0.86
N ARG A 121 -7.43 -10.90 -0.81
CA ARG A 121 -6.19 -11.70 -0.89
C ARG A 121 -6.07 -12.63 0.32
N PRO A 122 -5.44 -13.80 0.17
CA PRO A 122 -5.16 -14.67 1.31
C PRO A 122 -4.26 -13.95 2.33
N VAL A 123 -4.27 -14.42 3.58
CA VAL A 123 -3.35 -13.90 4.60
C VAL A 123 -1.92 -14.18 4.17
N ARG A 124 -1.16 -13.12 3.98
CA ARG A 124 0.26 -13.15 3.60
C ARG A 124 1.05 -12.21 4.51
N THR A 125 2.36 -12.39 4.56
CA THR A 125 3.25 -11.45 5.22
C THR A 125 3.10 -10.07 4.60
N LEU A 126 2.99 -9.03 5.41
CA LEU A 126 2.82 -7.61 5.05
C LEU A 126 1.46 -7.20 4.49
N LEU A 127 0.51 -8.10 4.26
CA LEU A 127 -0.82 -7.70 3.85
C LEU A 127 -1.63 -7.09 4.99
N SER A 128 -2.61 -6.27 4.62
CA SER A 128 -3.49 -5.56 5.54
C SER A 128 -4.23 -6.51 6.50
N SER A 129 -4.35 -6.08 7.75
CA SER A 129 -5.17 -6.72 8.77
C SER A 129 -6.65 -6.28 8.74
N PHE A 130 -7.13 -5.72 7.63
CA PHE A 130 -8.50 -5.21 7.53
C PHE A 130 -9.55 -6.27 7.90
N ARG A 131 -9.32 -7.55 7.59
CA ARG A 131 -10.21 -8.64 8.00
C ARG A 131 -10.40 -8.76 9.50
N VAL A 132 -9.39 -8.38 10.29
CA VAL A 132 -9.49 -8.34 11.75
C VAL A 132 -10.36 -7.16 12.16
N LEU A 133 -10.07 -5.98 11.65
CA LEU A 133 -10.79 -4.75 11.99
C LEU A 133 -12.25 -4.74 11.52
N SER A 134 -12.55 -5.38 10.39
CA SER A 134 -13.90 -5.48 9.84
C SER A 134 -14.78 -6.56 10.47
N SER A 135 -14.24 -7.35 11.40
CA SER A 135 -15.03 -8.33 12.16
C SER A 135 -15.70 -7.67 13.38
N ALA A 136 -16.97 -7.93 13.62
CA ALA A 136 -17.62 -7.52 14.87
C ALA A 136 -17.00 -8.20 16.11
N ASP A 137 -16.44 -9.41 15.94
CA ASP A 137 -15.67 -10.15 16.92
C ASP A 137 -14.17 -9.90 16.69
N LEU A 138 -13.64 -8.82 17.26
CA LEU A 138 -12.22 -8.44 17.14
C LEU A 138 -11.30 -9.53 17.71
N ALA A 139 -11.62 -10.05 18.89
CA ALA A 139 -10.78 -11.01 19.61
C ALA A 139 -10.65 -12.31 18.80
N GLY A 140 -11.76 -12.91 18.41
CA GLY A 140 -11.74 -14.15 17.62
C GLY A 140 -11.15 -13.96 16.21
N ALA A 141 -11.37 -12.81 15.58
CA ALA A 141 -10.75 -12.51 14.28
C ALA A 141 -9.22 -12.38 14.40
N LEU A 142 -8.75 -11.72 15.46
CA LEU A 142 -7.33 -11.56 15.74
C LEU A 142 -6.66 -12.91 16.05
N GLU A 143 -7.30 -13.77 16.87
CA GLU A 143 -6.79 -15.12 17.15
C GLU A 143 -6.62 -15.92 15.86
N ARG A 144 -7.66 -15.98 15.03
CA ARG A 144 -7.58 -16.68 13.72
C ARG A 144 -6.48 -16.13 12.83
N TRP A 145 -6.28 -14.80 12.84
CA TRP A 145 -5.25 -14.15 12.05
C TRP A 145 -3.85 -14.47 12.55
N VAL A 146 -3.63 -14.49 13.88
CA VAL A 146 -2.37 -14.86 14.51
C VAL A 146 -2.07 -16.34 14.27
N ASP A 147 -3.04 -17.22 14.50
CA ASP A 147 -2.87 -18.68 14.37
C ASP A 147 -2.52 -19.10 12.92
N ALA A 148 -2.98 -18.32 11.94
CA ALA A 148 -2.61 -18.54 10.55
C ALA A 148 -1.14 -18.20 10.24
N GLN A 149 -0.38 -17.64 11.19
CA GLN A 149 0.99 -17.16 11.00
C GLN A 149 1.95 -17.80 12.03
N PRO A 150 2.50 -19.00 11.78
CA PRO A 150 3.31 -19.74 12.76
C PRO A 150 4.53 -18.97 13.29
N LEU A 151 5.14 -18.12 12.46
CA LEU A 151 6.28 -17.28 12.88
C LEU A 151 5.85 -16.21 13.88
N LEU A 152 4.66 -15.62 13.68
CA LEU A 152 4.09 -14.64 14.61
C LEU A 152 3.72 -15.29 15.93
N VAL A 153 3.05 -16.46 15.92
CA VAL A 153 2.76 -17.25 17.12
C VAL A 153 4.03 -17.49 17.94
N ARG A 154 5.11 -17.94 17.27
CA ARG A 154 6.41 -18.16 17.92
C ARG A 154 7.00 -16.87 18.49
N ALA A 155 6.92 -15.76 17.76
CA ALA A 155 7.47 -14.48 18.19
C ALA A 155 6.71 -13.88 19.37
N LEU A 156 5.40 -14.06 19.43
CA LEU A 156 4.56 -13.62 20.55
C LEU A 156 4.83 -14.43 21.83
N GLY A 157 5.13 -15.71 21.72
CA GLY A 157 5.49 -16.57 22.85
C GLY A 157 4.46 -16.53 23.98
N SER A 158 4.93 -16.19 25.21
CA SER A 158 4.09 -16.07 26.41
C SER A 158 3.58 -14.65 26.69
N ARG A 159 3.78 -13.71 25.76
CA ARG A 159 3.29 -12.32 25.90
C ARG A 159 1.76 -12.30 25.92
N ASP A 160 1.17 -11.52 26.83
CA ASP A 160 -0.28 -11.26 26.83
C ASP A 160 -0.65 -10.22 25.74
N TRP A 161 -0.41 -10.60 24.50
CA TRP A 161 -0.73 -9.75 23.35
C TRP A 161 -2.24 -9.53 23.20
N ARG A 162 -3.09 -10.44 23.72
CA ARG A 162 -4.56 -10.30 23.69
C ARG A 162 -5.00 -9.14 24.55
N GLY A 163 -4.49 -9.05 25.77
CA GLY A 163 -4.72 -7.91 26.67
C GLY A 163 -4.20 -6.63 26.07
N ASP A 164 -2.95 -6.64 25.56
CA ASP A 164 -2.35 -5.46 24.91
C ASP A 164 -3.24 -4.91 23.77
N VAL A 165 -3.79 -5.78 22.91
CA VAL A 165 -4.65 -5.37 21.80
C VAL A 165 -6.03 -4.95 22.27
N ALA A 166 -6.63 -5.66 23.23
CA ALA A 166 -7.92 -5.29 23.82
C ALA A 166 -7.88 -3.89 24.42
N ASP A 167 -6.82 -3.56 25.13
CA ASP A 167 -6.65 -2.25 25.76
C ASP A 167 -6.36 -1.15 24.74
N ALA A 168 -5.49 -1.43 23.76
CA ALA A 168 -5.05 -0.42 22.80
C ALA A 168 -6.08 -0.14 21.69
N ILE A 169 -6.74 -1.18 21.18
CA ILE A 169 -7.61 -1.08 19.97
C ILE A 169 -9.08 -1.24 20.34
N GLY A 170 -9.42 -2.03 21.36
CA GLY A 170 -10.79 -2.35 21.72
C GLY A 170 -11.74 -1.16 21.81
N PRO A 171 -11.39 -0.05 22.49
CA PRO A 171 -12.25 1.13 22.61
C PRO A 171 -12.56 1.79 21.26
N TYR A 172 -11.58 1.81 20.34
CA TYR A 172 -11.77 2.36 18.98
C TYR A 172 -12.60 1.41 18.13
N HIS A 173 -12.32 0.11 18.20
CA HIS A 173 -13.07 -0.91 17.47
C HIS A 173 -14.54 -0.94 17.90
N ALA A 174 -14.85 -0.80 19.18
CA ALA A 174 -16.23 -0.72 19.66
C ALA A 174 -17.02 0.45 19.02
N ARG A 175 -16.35 1.55 18.68
CA ARG A 175 -16.93 2.67 17.95
C ARG A 175 -17.07 2.41 16.46
N LEU A 176 -16.21 1.56 15.90
CA LEU A 176 -16.23 1.19 14.49
C LEU A 176 -17.35 0.17 14.19
N VAL A 177 -17.62 -0.78 15.09
CA VAL A 177 -18.57 -1.89 14.89
C VAL A 177 -19.93 -1.43 14.33
N PRO A 178 -20.59 -0.39 14.85
CA PRO A 178 -21.88 0.08 14.30
C PRO A 178 -21.79 0.59 12.87
N LEU A 179 -20.60 0.98 12.42
CA LEU A 179 -20.35 1.54 11.08
C LEU A 179 -19.97 0.46 10.05
N LEU A 180 -19.50 -0.71 10.50
CA LEU A 180 -19.06 -1.79 9.61
C LEU A 180 -20.07 -2.14 8.51
N PRO A 181 -21.40 -2.24 8.78
CA PRO A 181 -22.37 -2.57 7.74
C PRO A 181 -22.51 -1.49 6.65
N THR A 182 -22.05 -0.27 6.90
CA THR A 182 -22.09 0.84 5.93
C THR A 182 -20.88 0.90 5.02
N LEU A 183 -19.82 0.14 5.32
CA LEU A 183 -18.58 0.12 4.54
C LEU A 183 -18.78 -0.70 3.27
N THR A 184 -18.63 -0.04 2.13
CA THR A 184 -18.68 -0.72 0.83
C THR A 184 -17.31 -1.36 0.53
N PRO A 185 -17.25 -2.67 0.28
CA PRO A 185 -16.02 -3.33 -0.11
C PRO A 185 -15.46 -2.74 -1.42
N LEU A 186 -14.17 -2.47 -1.42
CA LEU A 186 -13.46 -1.92 -2.56
C LEU A 186 -12.02 -2.46 -2.55
N TRP A 187 -11.46 -2.74 -3.72
CA TRP A 187 -10.03 -2.93 -3.84
C TRP A 187 -9.31 -1.58 -3.70
N THR A 188 -8.34 -1.51 -2.81
CA THR A 188 -7.65 -0.29 -2.39
C THR A 188 -6.14 -0.44 -2.57
N HIS A 189 -5.40 0.65 -2.50
CA HIS A 189 -3.95 0.65 -2.64
C HIS A 189 -3.24 0.02 -1.43
N GLY A 190 -3.70 0.34 -0.21
CA GLY A 190 -3.19 -0.22 1.04
C GLY A 190 -1.85 0.34 1.53
N ASP A 191 -1.17 1.17 0.72
CA ASP A 191 0.14 1.75 1.05
C ASP A 191 0.30 3.17 0.49
N TRP A 192 -0.72 4.01 0.65
CA TRP A 192 -0.77 5.35 0.08
C TRP A 192 0.13 6.32 0.85
N HIS A 193 1.33 6.58 0.31
CA HIS A 193 2.25 7.56 0.86
C HIS A 193 3.08 8.24 -0.23
N ALA A 194 3.65 9.40 0.12
CA ALA A 194 4.32 10.30 -0.82
C ALA A 194 5.40 9.65 -1.70
N SER A 195 6.16 8.69 -1.17
CA SER A 195 7.22 8.00 -1.92
C SER A 195 6.71 6.84 -2.80
N ASN A 196 5.40 6.52 -2.75
CA ASN A 196 4.73 5.65 -3.72
C ASN A 196 4.05 6.45 -4.84
N LEU A 197 4.29 7.76 -4.90
CA LEU A 197 3.75 8.66 -5.90
C LEU A 197 4.90 9.33 -6.67
N LEU A 198 4.83 9.30 -8.00
CA LEU A 198 5.63 10.17 -8.84
C LEU A 198 4.81 11.42 -9.18
N TRP A 199 5.49 12.54 -9.27
CA TRP A 199 4.88 13.86 -9.39
C TRP A 199 5.22 14.49 -10.74
N THR A 200 4.45 15.48 -11.16
CA THR A 200 4.72 16.24 -12.40
C THR A 200 6.01 17.02 -12.32
N ASP A 201 6.31 17.57 -11.15
CA ASP A 201 7.53 18.32 -10.83
C ASP A 201 7.79 18.27 -9.31
N ALA A 202 8.76 19.04 -8.83
CA ALA A 202 9.12 19.11 -7.40
C ALA A 202 8.56 20.35 -6.68
N GLY A 203 7.74 21.15 -7.34
CA GLY A 203 7.19 22.38 -6.78
C GLY A 203 5.89 22.17 -6.01
N PRO A 204 5.43 23.18 -5.25
CA PRO A 204 4.22 23.08 -4.45
C PRO A 204 2.94 22.87 -5.27
N GLY A 205 2.95 23.20 -6.57
CA GLY A 205 1.82 22.97 -7.48
C GLY A 205 1.79 21.60 -8.13
N ALA A 206 2.73 20.72 -7.80
CA ALA A 206 2.86 19.40 -8.42
C ALA A 206 1.60 18.54 -8.24
N GLN A 207 1.30 17.78 -9.28
CA GLN A 207 0.21 16.81 -9.29
C GLN A 207 0.77 15.40 -9.31
N VAL A 208 -0.01 14.41 -8.88
CA VAL A 208 0.38 13.00 -8.99
C VAL A 208 0.43 12.60 -10.47
N ARG A 209 1.59 12.12 -10.92
CA ARG A 209 1.85 11.71 -12.29
C ARG A 209 1.74 10.21 -12.49
N THR A 210 2.17 9.41 -11.50
CA THR A 210 2.09 7.94 -11.54
C THR A 210 2.00 7.39 -10.13
N VAL A 211 1.12 6.43 -9.91
CA VAL A 211 1.00 5.67 -8.66
C VAL A 211 1.81 4.38 -8.77
N LEU A 212 2.58 4.10 -7.72
CA LEU A 212 3.53 2.99 -7.64
C LEU A 212 3.15 2.04 -6.50
N ASP A 213 3.75 0.86 -6.48
CA ASP A 213 3.81 -0.12 -5.38
C ASP A 213 2.46 -0.55 -4.81
N PHE A 214 1.79 -1.41 -5.56
CA PHE A 214 0.51 -2.04 -5.20
C PHE A 214 0.66 -3.29 -4.32
N GLY A 215 1.82 -3.50 -3.73
CA GLY A 215 2.13 -4.70 -2.95
C GLY A 215 1.28 -4.94 -1.71
N LEU A 216 0.64 -3.90 -1.20
CA LEU A 216 -0.30 -3.98 -0.07
C LEU A 216 -1.76 -3.84 -0.52
N SER A 217 -2.03 -3.76 -1.83
CA SER A 217 -3.39 -3.69 -2.35
C SER A 217 -4.20 -4.94 -1.95
N ASP A 218 -5.44 -4.72 -1.53
CA ASP A 218 -6.36 -5.78 -1.13
C ASP A 218 -7.81 -5.28 -1.21
N ARG A 219 -8.76 -6.19 -1.11
CA ARG A 219 -10.17 -5.86 -0.97
C ARG A 219 -10.48 -5.41 0.45
N THR A 220 -10.51 -4.12 0.66
CA THR A 220 -10.80 -3.45 1.93
C THR A 220 -12.02 -2.51 1.78
N CYS A 221 -11.87 -1.24 2.10
CA CYS A 221 -12.84 -0.18 1.81
C CYS A 221 -12.13 1.17 1.67
N ALA A 222 -12.75 2.13 1.00
CA ALA A 222 -12.16 3.45 0.77
C ALA A 222 -11.71 4.15 2.07
N VAL A 223 -12.51 4.05 3.13
CA VAL A 223 -12.19 4.66 4.44
C VAL A 223 -10.90 4.11 5.04
N MET A 224 -10.62 2.81 4.87
CA MET A 224 -9.37 2.20 5.35
C MET A 224 -8.17 2.79 4.60
N ASP A 225 -8.28 2.95 3.30
CA ASP A 225 -7.19 3.49 2.48
C ASP A 225 -6.92 4.97 2.80
N VAL A 226 -7.98 5.76 3.02
CA VAL A 226 -7.88 7.15 3.49
C VAL A 226 -7.23 7.22 4.87
N ALA A 227 -7.62 6.34 5.80
CA ALA A 227 -7.02 6.29 7.14
C ALA A 227 -5.52 5.98 7.08
N LEU A 228 -5.10 5.06 6.21
CA LEU A 228 -3.69 4.76 5.96
C LEU A 228 -2.97 5.95 5.32
N ALA A 229 -3.61 6.65 4.39
CA ALA A 229 -3.04 7.85 3.77
C ALA A 229 -2.80 8.96 4.80
N ILE A 230 -3.74 9.20 5.71
CA ILE A 230 -3.58 10.14 6.83
C ILE A 230 -2.41 9.69 7.71
N GLU A 231 -2.45 8.46 8.22
CA GLU A 231 -1.44 7.92 9.13
C GLU A 231 -0.03 8.05 8.56
N ARG A 232 0.16 7.75 7.28
CA ARG A 232 1.47 7.70 6.65
C ARG A 232 2.03 9.03 6.20
N ASN A 233 1.19 10.04 5.98
CA ASN A 233 1.62 11.29 5.35
C ASN A 233 1.38 12.54 6.19
N THR A 234 0.73 12.44 7.34
CA THR A 234 0.42 13.63 8.15
C THR A 234 0.91 13.52 9.59
N VAL A 235 1.47 12.37 9.96
CA VAL A 235 2.09 12.13 11.26
C VAL A 235 3.60 11.97 11.08
N ASP A 236 4.40 12.77 11.78
CA ASP A 236 5.86 12.60 11.78
C ASP A 236 6.27 11.47 12.72
N TRP A 237 6.13 10.24 12.23
CA TRP A 237 6.50 9.04 12.99
C TRP A 237 8.00 8.92 13.23
N MET A 238 8.83 9.60 12.44
CA MET A 238 10.29 9.55 12.55
C MET A 238 10.81 10.48 13.63
N ALA A 239 10.01 11.44 14.08
CA ALA A 239 10.37 12.28 15.22
C ALA A 239 10.34 11.51 16.54
N PRO A 240 11.17 11.90 17.54
CA PRO A 240 11.02 11.40 18.90
C PRO A 240 9.59 11.55 19.43
N ALA A 241 9.15 10.64 20.31
CA ALA A 241 7.75 10.57 20.75
C ALA A 241 7.23 11.87 21.36
N ASP A 242 8.07 12.60 22.05
CA ASP A 242 7.78 13.91 22.67
C ASP A 242 7.78 15.09 21.68
N ALA A 243 8.37 14.90 20.49
CA ALA A 243 8.41 15.89 19.41
C ALA A 243 7.50 15.52 18.22
N ARG A 244 6.82 14.38 18.28
CA ARG A 244 5.95 13.91 17.20
C ARG A 244 4.79 14.87 16.97
N ARG A 245 4.55 15.21 15.71
CA ARG A 245 3.52 16.16 15.30
C ARG A 245 2.53 15.50 14.36
N VAL A 246 1.33 16.07 14.36
CA VAL A 246 0.27 15.77 13.38
C VAL A 246 0.00 17.06 12.62
N GLU A 247 0.08 16.99 11.31
CA GLU A 247 -0.14 18.14 10.42
C GLU A 247 -1.62 18.18 10.02
N TYR A 248 -2.44 18.86 10.85
CA TYR A 248 -3.90 18.90 10.68
C TYR A 248 -4.34 19.61 9.40
N ASP A 249 -3.63 20.64 8.97
CA ASP A 249 -3.87 21.33 7.69
C ASP A 249 -3.66 20.41 6.48
N GLN A 250 -2.73 19.45 6.59
CA GLN A 250 -2.53 18.43 5.57
C GLN A 250 -3.61 17.35 5.61
N ILE A 251 -4.16 17.05 6.79
CA ILE A 251 -5.33 16.16 6.88
C ILE A 251 -6.52 16.80 6.16
N ASP A 252 -6.81 18.07 6.47
CA ASP A 252 -7.90 18.81 5.84
C ASP A 252 -7.71 18.84 4.31
N ALA A 253 -6.52 19.21 3.84
CA ALA A 253 -6.20 19.26 2.41
C ALA A 253 -6.30 17.90 1.70
N LEU A 254 -5.98 16.80 2.40
CA LEU A 254 -6.09 15.44 1.82
C LEU A 254 -7.55 15.00 1.69
N LEU A 255 -8.44 15.51 2.54
CA LEU A 255 -9.85 15.15 2.58
C LEU A 255 -10.75 16.03 1.69
N GLU A 256 -10.23 17.18 1.18
CA GLU A 256 -10.93 18.04 0.20
C GLU A 256 -11.01 17.38 -1.20
#